data_3b24fb2667ba2814158d90540567073c
#
_entry.id   3b24fb2667ba2814158d90540567073c
#
_cell.length_a   1.000
_cell.length_b   1.000
_cell.length_c   1.000
_cell.angle_alpha   90.00
_cell.angle_beta   90.00
_cell.angle_gamma   90.00
#
_symmetry.space_group_name_H-M   'P 1'
#
loop_
_entity.id
_entity.type
_entity.pdbx_description
1 polymer ?
#
loop_
_entity_poly.entity_id
_entity_poly.type
_entity_poly.pdbx_seq_one_letter_code
_entity_poly.pdbx_strand_id
1 'polypeptide(L)'
;MANLVDTNVLVYCFDPRSPAKQAIACELVRQGLANRQLVLPHQAIVEFVAATTRPRFDLGGAPLLAPQVAYREAEDLLRNFSVLYPDEDVLDTALRGVSTLGLSWFDAHLWAYAEVHGLPEILSEDFEHGRHYGHVRVVDPFLVAANEIHELPPMYDTADPEQDRPPSNHDQNPSSR
;
A
#
# COMPACT_ATOMS: atom_id res chain seq x y z
N MET A 1 -10.62 -14.12 -0.37
CA MET A 1 -11.25 -13.47 0.80
C MET A 1 -10.90 -12.00 0.74
N ALA A 2 -11.71 -11.14 1.35
CA ALA A 2 -11.43 -9.71 1.36
C ALA A 2 -10.54 -9.35 2.56
N ASN A 3 -9.67 -8.34 2.39
CA ASN A 3 -8.76 -7.83 3.41
C ASN A 3 -9.20 -6.43 3.84
N LEU A 4 -9.03 -6.11 5.12
CA LEU A 4 -9.29 -4.77 5.65
C LEU A 4 -8.11 -3.86 5.33
N VAL A 5 -8.42 -2.62 4.92
CA VAL A 5 -7.39 -1.64 4.56
C VAL A 5 -7.34 -0.53 5.60
N ASP A 6 -6.14 -0.26 6.10
CA ASP A 6 -5.87 0.86 6.98
C ASP A 6 -5.81 2.19 6.22
N THR A 7 -6.05 3.26 6.94
CA THR A 7 -6.01 4.65 6.47
C THR A 7 -4.66 5.01 5.83
N ASN A 8 -3.55 4.53 6.40
CA ASN A 8 -2.20 4.85 5.90
C ASN A 8 -2.02 4.44 4.43
N VAL A 9 -2.56 3.28 4.02
CA VAL A 9 -2.52 2.81 2.63
C VAL A 9 -3.27 3.76 1.71
N LEU A 10 -4.47 4.22 2.11
CA LEU A 10 -5.25 5.18 1.32
C LEU A 10 -4.55 6.54 1.19
N VAL A 11 -3.96 7.04 2.28
CA VAL A 11 -3.24 8.31 2.30
C VAL A 11 -2.00 8.28 1.41
N TYR A 12 -1.25 7.17 1.39
CA TYR A 12 -0.07 7.05 0.54
C TYR A 12 -0.38 7.15 -0.95
N CYS A 13 -1.58 6.81 -1.40
CA CYS A 13 -1.96 7.02 -2.82
C CYS A 13 -1.82 8.49 -3.24
N PHE A 14 -1.89 9.43 -2.31
CA PHE A 14 -1.84 10.86 -2.55
C PHE A 14 -0.59 11.54 -2.00
N ASP A 15 0.36 10.78 -1.41
CA ASP A 15 1.54 11.34 -0.78
C ASP A 15 2.78 11.27 -1.68
N PRO A 16 3.15 12.36 -2.40
CA PRO A 16 4.29 12.38 -3.31
C PRO A 16 5.65 12.35 -2.61
N ARG A 17 5.68 12.51 -1.27
CA ARG A 17 6.92 12.49 -0.48
C ARG A 17 7.50 11.08 -0.35
N SER A 18 6.66 10.07 -0.56
CA SER A 18 7.05 8.65 -0.51
C SER A 18 6.67 7.95 -1.82
N PRO A 19 7.34 8.26 -2.95
CA PRO A 19 6.91 7.80 -4.28
C PRO A 19 6.87 6.27 -4.41
N ALA A 20 7.75 5.55 -3.73
CA ALA A 20 7.73 4.08 -3.72
C ALA A 20 6.46 3.55 -3.02
N LYS A 21 6.12 4.06 -1.84
CA LYS A 21 4.90 3.68 -1.13
C LYS A 21 3.65 4.14 -1.89
N GLN A 22 3.69 5.31 -2.51
CA GLN A 22 2.61 5.81 -3.35
C GLN A 22 2.29 4.84 -4.49
N ALA A 23 3.30 4.39 -5.24
CA ALA A 23 3.11 3.46 -6.34
C ALA A 23 2.50 2.12 -5.86
N ILE A 24 3.01 1.57 -4.76
CA ILE A 24 2.51 0.32 -4.16
C ILE A 24 1.05 0.49 -3.69
N ALA A 25 0.76 1.56 -2.96
CA ALA A 25 -0.57 1.83 -2.42
C ALA A 25 -1.60 2.01 -3.53
N CYS A 26 -1.30 2.83 -4.55
CA CYS A 26 -2.20 3.05 -5.68
C CYS A 26 -2.48 1.76 -6.45
N GLU A 27 -1.46 0.93 -6.67
CA GLU A 27 -1.64 -0.35 -7.38
C GLU A 27 -2.47 -1.32 -6.55
N LEU A 28 -2.22 -1.42 -5.24
CA LEU A 28 -2.99 -2.25 -4.32
C LEU A 28 -4.47 -1.84 -4.29
N VAL A 29 -4.76 -0.54 -4.16
CA VAL A 29 -6.12 -0.01 -4.16
C VAL A 29 -6.81 -0.27 -5.50
N ARG A 30 -6.11 -0.05 -6.63
CA ARG A 30 -6.62 -0.32 -7.98
C ARG A 30 -6.97 -1.80 -8.19
N GLN A 31 -6.08 -2.70 -7.78
CA GLN A 31 -6.31 -4.15 -7.89
C GLN A 31 -7.45 -4.60 -6.96
N GLY A 32 -7.45 -4.10 -5.73
CA GLY A 32 -8.48 -4.41 -4.75
C GLY A 32 -9.88 -3.99 -5.20
N LEU A 33 -9.97 -2.84 -5.88
CA LEU A 33 -11.21 -2.38 -6.51
C LEU A 33 -11.66 -3.32 -7.63
N ALA A 34 -10.73 -3.67 -8.54
CA ALA A 34 -11.04 -4.53 -9.69
C ALA A 34 -11.50 -5.93 -9.25
N ASN A 35 -10.88 -6.49 -8.21
CA ASN A 35 -11.12 -7.85 -7.75
C ASN A 35 -12.12 -7.94 -6.58
N ARG A 36 -12.59 -6.80 -6.05
CA ARG A 36 -13.45 -6.72 -4.85
C ARG A 36 -12.85 -7.44 -3.63
N GLN A 37 -11.54 -7.32 -3.47
CA GLN A 37 -10.79 -7.98 -2.40
C GLN A 37 -10.40 -7.06 -1.25
N LEU A 38 -10.80 -5.80 -1.30
CA LEU A 38 -10.57 -4.83 -0.24
C LEU A 38 -11.89 -4.34 0.35
N VAL A 39 -11.86 -4.21 1.67
CA VAL A 39 -12.96 -3.66 2.48
C VAL A 39 -12.39 -2.51 3.31
N LEU A 40 -13.13 -1.42 3.42
CA LEU A 40 -12.73 -0.27 4.20
C LEU A 40 -13.54 -0.19 5.50
N PRO A 41 -12.92 0.05 6.67
CA PRO A 41 -13.69 0.44 7.84
C PRO A 41 -14.14 1.90 7.67
N HIS A 42 -15.29 2.25 8.22
CA HIS A 42 -15.76 3.65 8.28
C HIS A 42 -14.67 4.58 8.86
N GLN A 43 -13.93 4.10 9.85
CA GLN A 43 -12.80 4.80 10.46
C GLN A 43 -11.80 5.29 9.40
N ALA A 44 -11.42 4.44 8.43
CA ALA A 44 -10.45 4.81 7.40
C ALA A 44 -10.91 5.96 6.52
N ILE A 45 -12.21 6.08 6.25
CA ILE A 45 -12.76 7.20 5.49
C ILE A 45 -12.66 8.51 6.30
N VAL A 46 -13.04 8.46 7.58
CA VAL A 46 -12.98 9.63 8.48
C VAL A 46 -11.55 10.11 8.66
N GLU A 47 -10.64 9.20 8.93
CA GLU A 47 -9.22 9.50 9.12
C GLU A 47 -8.54 9.96 7.83
N PHE A 48 -8.90 9.38 6.68
CA PHE A 48 -8.40 9.82 5.37
C PHE A 48 -8.69 11.30 5.14
N VAL A 49 -9.93 11.73 5.33
CA VAL A 49 -10.31 13.14 5.18
C VAL A 49 -9.52 14.00 6.17
N ALA A 50 -9.46 13.61 7.44
CA ALA A 50 -8.74 14.37 8.47
C ALA A 50 -7.22 14.45 8.18
N ALA A 51 -6.60 13.35 7.77
CA ALA A 51 -5.16 13.26 7.51
C ALA A 51 -4.74 14.05 6.26
N THR A 52 -5.57 14.02 5.20
CA THR A 52 -5.24 14.66 3.93
C THR A 52 -5.53 16.15 3.89
N THR A 53 -6.47 16.64 4.70
CA THR A 53 -6.89 18.05 4.72
C THR A 53 -6.22 18.90 5.79
N ARG A 54 -5.58 18.29 6.81
CA ARG A 54 -4.91 19.06 7.86
C ARG A 54 -3.65 19.75 7.32
N PRO A 55 -3.37 21.01 7.75
CA PRO A 55 -2.12 21.67 7.43
C PRO A 55 -0.91 20.86 7.91
N ARG A 56 0.14 20.81 7.10
CA ARG A 56 1.38 20.07 7.39
C ARG A 56 2.59 21.00 7.36
N PHE A 57 3.40 20.97 8.40
CA PHE A 57 4.58 21.80 8.50
C PHE A 57 5.59 21.53 7.38
N ASP A 58 5.79 20.26 7.05
CA ASP A 58 6.71 19.79 5.99
C ASP A 58 6.25 20.13 4.56
N LEU A 59 5.01 20.59 4.40
CA LEU A 59 4.46 21.14 3.15
C LEU A 59 4.28 22.67 3.20
N GLY A 60 5.03 23.35 4.06
CA GLY A 60 4.91 24.81 4.20
C GLY A 60 3.56 25.27 4.75
N GLY A 61 2.87 24.45 5.50
CA GLY A 61 1.54 24.73 6.04
C GLY A 61 0.39 24.32 5.11
N ALA A 62 0.67 23.83 3.91
CA ALA A 62 -0.38 23.30 3.02
C ALA A 62 -0.86 21.92 3.45
N PRO A 63 -2.11 21.55 3.19
CA PRO A 63 -2.59 20.17 3.34
C PRO A 63 -2.06 19.29 2.21
N LEU A 64 -2.15 17.97 2.40
CA LEU A 64 -1.80 17.00 1.35
C LEU A 64 -2.75 17.09 0.15
N LEU A 65 -4.04 17.26 0.41
CA LEU A 65 -5.08 17.51 -0.57
C LEU A 65 -5.88 18.77 -0.21
N ALA A 66 -6.28 19.53 -1.22
CA ALA A 66 -7.28 20.56 -1.01
C ALA A 66 -8.58 19.93 -0.49
N PRO A 67 -9.31 20.55 0.46
CA PRO A 67 -10.50 19.94 1.07
C PRO A 67 -11.52 19.40 0.09
N GLN A 68 -11.81 20.15 -0.98
CA GLN A 68 -12.77 19.73 -2.02
C GLN A 68 -12.31 18.51 -2.81
N VAL A 69 -11.00 18.30 -2.93
CA VAL A 69 -10.43 17.11 -3.56
C VAL A 69 -10.58 15.93 -2.60
N ALA A 70 -10.17 16.09 -1.33
CA ALA A 70 -10.29 15.05 -0.31
C ALA A 70 -11.74 14.55 -0.15
N TYR A 71 -12.73 15.46 -0.19
CA TYR A 71 -14.14 15.08 -0.08
C TYR A 71 -14.62 14.27 -1.29
N ARG A 72 -14.20 14.62 -2.50
CA ARG A 72 -14.53 13.83 -3.71
C ARG A 72 -13.90 12.45 -3.67
N GLU A 73 -12.64 12.37 -3.29
CA GLU A 73 -11.96 11.07 -3.13
C GLU A 73 -12.64 10.20 -2.06
N ALA A 74 -13.05 10.79 -0.92
CA ALA A 74 -13.80 10.08 0.12
C ALA A 74 -15.18 9.60 -0.40
N GLU A 75 -15.89 10.40 -1.20
CA GLU A 75 -17.13 9.97 -1.86
C GLU A 75 -16.89 8.82 -2.84
N ASP A 76 -15.78 8.84 -3.58
CA ASP A 76 -15.43 7.78 -4.51
C ASP A 76 -15.04 6.49 -3.78
N LEU A 77 -14.35 6.57 -2.65
CA LEU A 77 -14.12 5.44 -1.76
C LEU A 77 -15.45 4.83 -1.27
N LEU A 78 -16.38 5.65 -0.80
CA LEU A 78 -17.70 5.22 -0.35
C LEU A 78 -18.55 4.55 -1.46
N ARG A 79 -18.40 5.00 -2.71
CA ARG A 79 -19.17 4.45 -3.85
C ARG A 79 -18.59 3.14 -4.37
N ASN A 80 -17.28 2.99 -4.31
CA ASN A 80 -16.58 1.93 -5.02
C ASN A 80 -16.14 0.76 -4.14
N PHE A 81 -16.04 0.95 -2.83
CA PHE A 81 -15.64 -0.10 -1.89
C PHE A 81 -16.79 -0.51 -0.97
N SER A 82 -16.73 -1.75 -0.48
CA SER A 82 -17.55 -2.15 0.65
C SER A 82 -17.04 -1.47 1.91
N VAL A 83 -17.91 -0.74 2.60
CA VAL A 83 -17.55 -0.04 3.84
C VAL A 83 -18.25 -0.69 5.02
N LEU A 84 -17.47 -1.03 6.05
CA LEU A 84 -17.96 -1.53 7.33
C LEU A 84 -18.19 -0.36 8.29
N TYR A 85 -19.34 -0.35 8.93
CA TYR A 85 -19.68 0.64 9.94
C TYR A 85 -19.56 0.02 11.33
N PRO A 86 -19.18 0.81 12.35
CA PRO A 86 -19.09 0.29 13.71
C PRO A 86 -20.49 0.03 14.27
N ASP A 87 -20.60 -1.09 14.95
CA ASP A 87 -21.72 -1.43 15.82
C ASP A 87 -21.23 -1.67 17.25
N GLU A 88 -22.11 -2.15 18.12
CA GLU A 88 -21.77 -2.42 19.51
C GLU A 88 -20.70 -3.52 19.62
N ASP A 89 -20.77 -4.56 18.79
CA ASP A 89 -19.83 -5.68 18.80
C ASP A 89 -18.42 -5.24 18.42
N VAL A 90 -18.30 -4.33 17.44
CA VAL A 90 -17.00 -3.73 17.05
C VAL A 90 -16.42 -2.92 18.20
N LEU A 91 -17.25 -2.10 18.88
CA LEU A 91 -16.77 -1.28 19.99
C LEU A 91 -16.35 -2.10 21.19
N ASP A 92 -17.13 -3.11 21.58
CA ASP A 92 -16.80 -4.02 22.68
C ASP A 92 -15.52 -4.82 22.37
N THR A 93 -15.38 -5.28 21.14
CA THR A 93 -14.16 -5.98 20.70
C THR A 93 -12.95 -5.06 20.72
N ALA A 94 -13.09 -3.79 20.33
CA ALA A 94 -12.00 -2.81 20.38
C ALA A 94 -11.56 -2.55 21.83
N LEU A 95 -12.50 -2.36 22.76
CA LEU A 95 -12.20 -2.21 24.21
C LEU A 95 -11.44 -3.43 24.76
N ARG A 96 -11.83 -4.63 24.34
CA ARG A 96 -11.12 -5.86 24.68
C ARG A 96 -9.70 -5.87 24.07
N GLY A 97 -9.52 -5.43 22.81
CA GLY A 97 -8.22 -5.33 22.15
C GLY A 97 -7.24 -4.43 22.88
N VAL A 98 -7.71 -3.27 23.38
CA VAL A 98 -6.88 -2.38 24.23
C VAL A 98 -6.44 -3.10 25.49
N SER A 99 -7.37 -3.75 26.20
CA SER A 99 -7.11 -4.34 27.52
C SER A 99 -6.30 -5.64 27.47
N THR A 100 -6.46 -6.46 26.42
CA THR A 100 -5.86 -7.80 26.35
C THR A 100 -4.67 -7.91 25.40
N LEU A 101 -4.66 -7.11 24.32
CA LEU A 101 -3.63 -7.13 23.30
C LEU A 101 -2.66 -5.96 23.37
N GLY A 102 -2.97 -4.95 24.22
CA GLY A 102 -2.14 -3.76 24.39
C GLY A 102 -2.13 -2.84 23.17
N LEU A 103 -3.12 -2.93 22.31
CA LEU A 103 -3.26 -2.08 21.14
C LEU A 103 -3.61 -0.64 21.55
N SER A 104 -3.20 0.34 20.73
CA SER A 104 -3.74 1.69 20.84
C SER A 104 -5.25 1.68 20.56
N TRP A 105 -5.98 2.72 20.96
CA TRP A 105 -7.42 2.77 20.72
C TRP A 105 -7.78 2.64 19.23
N PHE A 106 -7.09 3.36 18.36
CA PHE A 106 -7.37 3.34 16.92
C PHE A 106 -6.97 2.02 16.26
N ASP A 107 -5.85 1.42 16.68
CA ASP A 107 -5.43 0.10 16.20
C ASP A 107 -6.39 -1.00 16.68
N ALA A 108 -6.82 -0.92 17.94
CA ALA A 108 -7.79 -1.86 18.50
C ALA A 108 -9.14 -1.78 17.78
N HIS A 109 -9.57 -0.57 17.41
CA HIS A 109 -10.79 -0.35 16.66
C HIS A 109 -10.68 -0.88 15.22
N LEU A 110 -9.54 -0.64 14.55
CA LEU A 110 -9.26 -1.19 13.24
C LEU A 110 -9.23 -2.74 13.26
N TRP A 111 -8.52 -3.31 14.25
CA TRP A 111 -8.49 -4.76 14.44
C TRP A 111 -9.89 -5.34 14.71
N ALA A 112 -10.70 -4.66 15.51
CA ALA A 112 -12.05 -5.12 15.86
C ALA A 112 -12.96 -5.26 14.63
N TYR A 113 -12.85 -4.36 13.64
CA TYR A 113 -13.57 -4.55 12.37
C TYR A 113 -13.21 -5.87 11.69
N ALA A 114 -11.92 -6.20 11.61
CA ALA A 114 -11.49 -7.43 10.99
C ALA A 114 -11.92 -8.67 11.79
N GLU A 115 -11.75 -8.63 13.12
CA GLU A 115 -12.10 -9.71 14.04
C GLU A 115 -13.60 -10.03 14.01
N VAL A 116 -14.47 -9.01 14.13
CA VAL A 116 -15.93 -9.18 14.15
C VAL A 116 -16.48 -9.65 12.80
N HIS A 117 -15.95 -9.12 11.71
CA HIS A 117 -16.42 -9.48 10.37
C HIS A 117 -15.70 -10.68 9.75
N GLY A 118 -14.81 -11.37 10.50
CA GLY A 118 -14.11 -12.56 10.05
C GLY A 118 -13.18 -12.32 8.87
N LEU A 119 -12.59 -11.13 8.77
CA LEU A 119 -11.61 -10.81 7.73
C LEU A 119 -10.24 -11.36 8.14
N PRO A 120 -9.54 -12.08 7.23
CA PRO A 120 -8.32 -12.78 7.61
C PRO A 120 -7.12 -11.84 7.79
N GLU A 121 -7.11 -10.68 7.13
CA GLU A 121 -5.96 -9.80 7.11
C GLU A 121 -6.32 -8.32 7.21
N ILE A 122 -5.42 -7.57 7.86
CA ILE A 122 -5.36 -6.11 7.84
C ILE A 122 -4.12 -5.70 7.05
N LEU A 123 -4.31 -4.82 6.09
CA LEU A 123 -3.21 -4.19 5.34
C LEU A 123 -2.86 -2.87 6.00
N SER A 124 -1.74 -2.84 6.72
CA SER A 124 -1.26 -1.68 7.50
C SER A 124 0.23 -1.74 7.73
N GLU A 125 0.88 -0.56 7.79
CA GLU A 125 2.28 -0.43 8.20
C GLU A 125 2.45 -0.10 9.70
N ASP A 126 1.38 0.24 10.40
CA ASP A 126 1.43 0.70 11.79
C ASP A 126 1.45 -0.45 12.81
N PHE A 127 1.25 -1.67 12.37
CA PHE A 127 1.32 -2.88 13.18
C PHE A 127 2.60 -3.69 12.88
N GLU A 128 2.87 -4.68 13.72
CA GLU A 128 3.95 -5.64 13.49
C GLU A 128 3.59 -6.59 12.34
N HIS A 129 4.36 -6.50 11.25
CA HIS A 129 4.15 -7.34 10.06
C HIS A 129 4.21 -8.84 10.37
N GLY A 130 3.25 -9.58 9.84
CA GLY A 130 3.11 -11.03 10.02
C GLY A 130 2.52 -11.46 11.35
N ARG A 131 2.33 -10.54 12.30
CA ARG A 131 1.74 -10.85 13.60
C ARG A 131 0.26 -11.16 13.49
N HIS A 132 -0.20 -12.07 14.34
CA HIS A 132 -1.61 -12.39 14.51
C HIS A 132 -2.15 -11.77 15.78
N TYR A 133 -3.30 -11.12 15.64
CA TYR A 133 -4.12 -10.65 16.75
C TYR A 133 -5.46 -11.39 16.67
N GLY A 134 -5.68 -12.36 17.57
CA GLY A 134 -6.78 -13.33 17.40
C GLY A 134 -6.59 -14.15 16.12
N HIS A 135 -7.57 -14.16 15.24
CA HIS A 135 -7.47 -14.83 13.92
C HIS A 135 -7.02 -13.89 12.78
N VAL A 136 -6.85 -12.61 13.07
CA VAL A 136 -6.50 -11.58 12.08
C VAL A 136 -4.98 -11.46 11.96
N ARG A 137 -4.45 -11.63 10.76
CA ARG A 137 -3.04 -11.40 10.43
C ARG A 137 -2.83 -9.97 9.96
N VAL A 138 -1.72 -9.35 10.36
CA VAL A 138 -1.30 -8.07 9.80
C VAL A 138 -0.30 -8.26 8.66
N VAL A 139 -0.52 -7.56 7.58
CA VAL A 139 0.37 -7.51 6.42
C VAL A 139 0.74 -6.06 6.14
N ASP A 140 2.03 -5.74 6.24
CA ASP A 140 2.55 -4.48 5.74
C ASP A 140 2.79 -4.62 4.22
N PRO A 141 1.99 -3.97 3.37
CA PRO A 141 2.10 -4.12 1.93
C PRO A 141 3.39 -3.52 1.36
N PHE A 142 4.00 -2.58 2.09
CA PHE A 142 5.22 -1.91 1.65
C PHE A 142 6.45 -2.77 1.88
N LEU A 143 6.46 -3.62 2.92
CA LEU A 143 7.51 -4.60 3.16
C LEU A 143 7.43 -5.79 2.20
N VAL A 144 6.22 -6.27 1.89
CA VAL A 144 6.02 -7.38 0.95
C VAL A 144 6.51 -7.00 -0.45
N ALA A 145 6.10 -5.84 -0.96
CA ALA A 145 6.53 -5.37 -2.27
C ALA A 145 8.04 -5.11 -2.34
N ALA A 146 8.66 -4.62 -1.25
CA ALA A 146 10.11 -4.43 -1.19
C ALA A 146 10.87 -5.76 -1.28
N ASN A 147 10.36 -6.83 -0.64
CA ASN A 147 10.95 -8.15 -0.70
C ASN A 147 10.82 -8.78 -2.10
N GLU A 148 9.67 -8.64 -2.75
CA GLU A 148 9.45 -9.13 -4.12
C GLU A 148 10.39 -8.47 -5.14
N ILE A 149 10.69 -7.17 -4.98
CA ILE A 149 11.66 -6.46 -5.83
C ILE A 149 13.09 -6.99 -5.59
N HIS A 150 13.43 -7.42 -4.38
CA HIS A 150 14.75 -7.95 -4.05
C HIS A 150 14.96 -9.40 -4.54
N GLU A 151 13.89 -10.16 -4.74
CA GLU A 151 13.92 -11.54 -5.24
C GLU A 151 13.96 -11.63 -6.78
N LEU A 152 13.76 -10.53 -7.49
CA LEU A 152 13.94 -10.50 -8.93
C LEU A 152 15.44 -10.65 -9.24
N PRO A 153 15.85 -11.64 -10.08
CA PRO A 153 17.23 -11.76 -10.50
C PRO A 153 17.65 -10.47 -11.20
N PRO A 154 18.93 -10.03 -11.03
CA PRO A 154 19.40 -8.83 -11.71
C PRO A 154 19.15 -9.00 -13.22
N MET A 155 18.46 -8.04 -13.82
CA MET A 155 18.32 -8.00 -15.28
C MET A 155 19.73 -7.90 -15.84
N TYR A 156 20.19 -8.97 -16.44
CA TYR A 156 21.47 -8.99 -17.16
C TYR A 156 21.35 -7.95 -18.27
N ASP A 157 22.19 -6.96 -18.17
CA ASP A 157 22.43 -5.99 -19.24
C ASP A 157 23.11 -6.73 -20.39
N THR A 158 22.31 -7.37 -21.26
CA THR A 158 22.80 -8.05 -22.46
C THR A 158 22.89 -7.03 -23.58
N ALA A 159 23.87 -6.18 -23.50
CA ALA A 159 24.34 -5.43 -24.66
C ALA A 159 25.81 -5.05 -24.45
N ASP A 160 26.70 -6.00 -24.62
CA ASP A 160 28.06 -5.71 -25.03
C ASP A 160 28.07 -5.74 -26.58
N PRO A 161 28.07 -4.57 -27.26
CA PRO A 161 28.01 -4.50 -28.73
C PRO A 161 29.36 -4.74 -29.37
N GLU A 162 30.39 -5.24 -28.66
CA GLU A 162 31.76 -5.30 -29.18
C GLU A 162 32.23 -6.69 -29.61
N GLN A 163 31.38 -7.73 -29.55
CA GLN A 163 31.77 -9.09 -29.95
C GLN A 163 31.37 -9.52 -31.38
N ASP A 164 30.74 -8.66 -32.16
CA ASP A 164 30.41 -8.96 -33.56
C ASP A 164 31.19 -8.08 -34.56
N ARG A 165 32.53 -8.02 -34.41
CA ARG A 165 33.37 -7.56 -35.50
C ARG A 165 33.88 -8.77 -36.29
N PRO A 166 33.50 -8.91 -37.58
CA PRO A 166 34.12 -9.92 -38.45
C PRO A 166 35.61 -9.59 -38.61
N PRO A 167 36.48 -10.61 -38.69
CA PRO A 167 37.93 -10.40 -38.83
C PRO A 167 38.23 -9.64 -40.10
N SER A 168 38.99 -8.55 -39.97
CA SER A 168 39.53 -7.77 -41.06
C SER A 168 40.47 -8.63 -41.88
N ASN A 169 40.07 -8.89 -43.11
CA ASN A 169 40.89 -9.54 -44.11
C ASN A 169 42.01 -8.58 -44.56
N HIS A 170 43.21 -8.75 -43.98
CA HIS A 170 44.46 -8.26 -44.51
C HIS A 170 45.15 -9.42 -45.20
N ASP A 171 45.37 -9.25 -46.46
CA ASP A 171 46.41 -9.72 -47.31
C ASP A 171 45.84 -10.17 -48.70
N GLN A 172 46.28 -9.63 -49.74
CA GLN A 172 47.53 -9.96 -50.43
C GLN A 172 47.66 -9.07 -51.65
N ASN A 173 48.71 -8.31 -51.63
CA ASN A 173 49.27 -7.78 -52.90
C ASN A 173 50.37 -8.72 -53.34
N PRO A 174 50.38 -9.22 -54.59
CA PRO A 174 51.61 -9.66 -55.19
C PRO A 174 52.10 -8.68 -56.27
N SER A 175 53.31 -8.24 -56.09
CA SER A 175 54.20 -7.60 -57.04
C SER A 175 54.30 -8.35 -58.32
N SER A 176 54.61 -7.65 -59.32
CA SER A 176 55.57 -7.89 -60.46
C SER A 176 55.00 -7.54 -61.81
N ARG A 177 55.55 -6.67 -62.40
CA ARG A 177 56.35 -6.32 -63.58
C ARG A 177 55.92 -5.04 -64.23
#